data_cbf83acd3013cdacf06d67f7f01f071c
#
_entry.id   cbf83acd3013cdacf06d67f7f01f071c
#
_cell.length_a   1.000
_cell.length_b   1.000
_cell.length_c   1.000
_cell.angle_alpha   90.00
_cell.angle_beta   90.00
_cell.angle_gamma   90.00
#
_symmetry.space_group_name_H-M   'P 1'
#
loop_
_entity.id
_entity.type
_entity.pdbx_description
1 polymer ?
#
loop_
_entity_poly.entity_id
_entity_poly.type
_entity_poly.pdbx_seq_one_letter_code
_entity_poly.pdbx_strand_id
1 'polypeptide(L)'
;MDQRFGRIDEALERTVESTLEALGFELVELEAAGRTSRPILRLRIDRPGSQPGHGVSVDDCARVSRQLEEVLDAWQGLPSGYILEVSSPGVERPLRKRRDFERAVGREIALHGYEPLARGAKRLEGVLLGLEGSGGAERLRVRLPDQSEVAILRSAIAKAKLVFRWDERGRPGERRSQRSSRE
;
A
#
# COMPACT_ATOMS: atom_id res chain seq x y z
N MET A 1 -4.37 -5.42 32.52
CA MET A 1 -4.86 -4.82 31.26
C MET A 1 -3.89 -5.18 30.17
N ASP A 2 -4.29 -5.99 29.21
CA ASP A 2 -3.46 -6.41 28.08
C ASP A 2 -3.35 -5.24 27.10
N GLN A 3 -2.19 -4.60 27.02
CA GLN A 3 -1.96 -3.43 26.17
C GLN A 3 -1.76 -3.89 24.71
N ARG A 4 -2.08 -3.01 23.76
CA ARG A 4 -1.75 -3.25 22.36
C ARG A 4 -0.23 -3.37 22.21
N PHE A 5 0.20 -4.31 21.37
CA PHE A 5 1.60 -4.43 20.97
C PHE A 5 2.11 -3.11 20.38
N GLY A 6 3.30 -2.68 20.78
CA GLY A 6 3.80 -1.32 20.68
C GLY A 6 3.97 -0.73 19.29
N ARG A 7 4.60 0.45 19.26
CA ARG A 7 4.93 1.17 18.03
C ARG A 7 6.20 0.58 17.43
N ILE A 8 6.20 0.35 16.12
CA ILE A 8 7.39 -0.04 15.36
C ILE A 8 8.34 1.15 15.34
N ASP A 9 9.60 0.92 15.67
CA ASP A 9 10.62 1.93 15.56
C ASP A 9 11.15 2.06 14.12
N GLU A 10 11.73 3.20 13.80
CA GLU A 10 12.25 3.47 12.45
C GLU A 10 13.45 2.58 12.10
N ALA A 11 14.21 2.09 13.08
CA ALA A 11 15.36 1.24 12.84
C ALA A 11 14.90 -0.14 12.39
N LEU A 12 13.87 -0.70 13.04
CA LEU A 12 13.25 -1.95 12.63
C LEU A 12 12.66 -1.83 11.21
N GLU A 13 11.92 -0.75 10.94
CA GLU A 13 11.32 -0.54 9.61
C GLU A 13 12.40 -0.47 8.53
N ARG A 14 13.50 0.25 8.75
CA ARG A 14 14.64 0.31 7.80
C ARG A 14 15.31 -1.04 7.58
N THR A 15 15.49 -1.83 8.64
CA THR A 15 16.09 -3.16 8.54
C THR A 15 15.21 -4.11 7.74
N VAL A 16 13.91 -4.11 8.01
CA VAL A 16 12.93 -4.88 7.22
C VAL A 16 12.93 -4.42 5.76
N GLU A 17 12.92 -3.10 5.52
CA GLU A 17 12.93 -2.54 4.16
C GLU A 17 14.18 -2.96 3.38
N SER A 18 15.37 -2.85 3.97
CA SER A 18 16.63 -3.25 3.32
C SER A 18 16.70 -4.75 3.03
N THR A 19 16.17 -5.58 3.93
CA THR A 19 16.09 -7.04 3.72
C THR A 19 15.15 -7.37 2.56
N LEU A 20 14.01 -6.72 2.48
CA LEU A 20 13.06 -6.92 1.39
C LEU A 20 13.63 -6.47 0.05
N GLU A 21 14.32 -5.33 0.01
CA GLU A 21 14.97 -4.82 -1.21
C GLU A 21 16.03 -5.80 -1.73
N ALA A 22 16.83 -6.40 -0.86
CA ALA A 22 17.81 -7.43 -1.23
C ALA A 22 17.14 -8.70 -1.81
N LEU A 23 15.90 -8.99 -1.43
CA LEU A 23 15.11 -10.10 -1.96
C LEU A 23 14.31 -9.75 -3.23
N GLY A 24 14.35 -8.49 -3.68
CA GLY A 24 13.62 -8.00 -4.85
C GLY A 24 12.18 -7.60 -4.57
N PHE A 25 11.86 -7.28 -3.30
CA PHE A 25 10.54 -6.81 -2.87
C PHE A 25 10.61 -5.40 -2.30
N GLU A 26 9.47 -4.75 -2.19
CA GLU A 26 9.33 -3.47 -1.49
C GLU A 26 8.37 -3.59 -0.31
N LEU A 27 8.70 -2.89 0.76
CA LEU A 27 7.81 -2.76 1.92
C LEU A 27 6.70 -1.76 1.59
N VAL A 28 5.46 -2.23 1.58
CA VAL A 28 4.25 -1.41 1.41
C VAL A 28 3.74 -0.93 2.76
N GLU A 29 3.69 -1.83 3.74
CA GLU A 29 3.21 -1.54 5.08
C GLU A 29 3.85 -2.47 6.10
N LEU A 30 4.24 -1.90 7.25
CA LEU A 30 4.65 -2.62 8.45
C LEU A 30 3.79 -2.14 9.61
N GLU A 31 3.09 -3.05 10.26
CA GLU A 31 2.14 -2.76 11.32
C GLU A 31 2.37 -3.67 12.52
N ALA A 32 2.45 -3.07 13.71
CA ALA A 32 2.35 -3.79 14.96
C ALA A 32 0.87 -3.97 15.31
N ALA A 33 0.43 -5.20 15.42
CA ALA A 33 -0.95 -5.58 15.66
C ALA A 33 -1.05 -6.58 16.82
N GLY A 34 -2.27 -6.94 17.21
CA GLY A 34 -2.48 -7.87 18.29
C GLY A 34 -2.33 -7.24 19.68
N ARG A 35 -2.14 -8.07 20.68
CA ARG A 35 -1.97 -7.71 22.10
C ARG A 35 -0.57 -8.12 22.56
N THR A 36 -0.14 -7.59 23.70
CA THR A 36 1.15 -7.94 24.29
C THR A 36 1.29 -9.45 24.57
N SER A 37 0.17 -10.11 24.90
CA SER A 37 0.12 -11.56 25.07
C SER A 37 0.15 -12.36 23.76
N ARG A 38 -0.18 -11.72 22.64
CA ARG A 38 -0.14 -12.30 21.30
C ARG A 38 0.22 -11.21 20.27
N PRO A 39 1.50 -10.82 20.25
CA PRO A 39 1.97 -9.78 19.36
C PRO A 39 1.99 -10.27 17.90
N ILE A 40 1.58 -9.42 16.98
CA ILE A 40 1.57 -9.70 15.54
C ILE A 40 2.37 -8.61 14.85
N LEU A 41 3.34 -9.00 14.07
CA LEU A 41 4.04 -8.14 13.14
C LEU A 41 3.49 -8.41 11.74
N ARG A 42 2.73 -7.47 11.19
CA ARG A 42 2.10 -7.62 9.89
C ARG A 42 2.84 -6.85 8.83
N LEU A 43 3.28 -7.55 7.80
CA LEU A 43 3.94 -6.99 6.63
C LEU A 43 3.07 -7.12 5.39
N ARG A 44 2.96 -6.04 4.64
CA ARG A 44 2.48 -6.05 3.27
C ARG A 44 3.63 -5.73 2.35
N ILE A 45 3.91 -6.66 1.44
CA ILE A 45 5.04 -6.58 0.52
C ILE A 45 4.55 -6.61 -0.92
N ASP A 46 5.28 -5.95 -1.82
CA ASP A 46 4.97 -6.00 -3.25
C ASP A 46 6.25 -6.06 -4.08
N ARG A 47 6.13 -6.30 -5.36
CA ARG A 47 7.24 -6.18 -6.31
C ARG A 47 7.34 -4.74 -6.80
N PRO A 48 8.56 -4.17 -6.92
CA PRO A 48 8.73 -2.83 -7.48
C PRO A 48 8.07 -2.74 -8.86
N GLY A 49 7.15 -1.77 -9.02
CA GLY A 49 6.46 -1.56 -10.30
C GLY A 49 5.35 -2.57 -10.62
N SER A 50 4.93 -3.39 -9.68
CA SER A 50 3.83 -4.35 -9.87
C SER A 50 2.53 -3.65 -10.31
N GLN A 51 1.78 -4.34 -11.17
CA GLN A 51 0.43 -3.93 -11.54
C GLN A 51 -0.60 -4.72 -10.71
N PRO A 52 -1.82 -4.20 -10.53
CA PRO A 52 -2.88 -4.94 -9.84
C PRO A 52 -3.09 -6.33 -10.48
N GLY A 53 -3.08 -7.36 -9.64
CA GLY A 53 -3.22 -8.76 -10.08
C GLY A 53 -1.91 -9.46 -10.52
N HIS A 54 -0.79 -8.76 -10.56
CA HIS A 54 0.54 -9.31 -10.91
C HIS A 54 1.57 -9.05 -9.79
N GLY A 55 1.13 -9.15 -8.56
CA GLY A 55 1.94 -8.88 -7.38
C GLY A 55 2.70 -10.10 -6.85
N VAL A 56 2.76 -10.17 -5.56
CA VAL A 56 3.47 -11.19 -4.78
C VAL A 56 2.64 -12.47 -4.70
N SER A 57 3.26 -13.62 -4.92
CA SER A 57 2.67 -14.94 -4.76
C SER A 57 2.73 -15.42 -3.30
N VAL A 58 2.01 -16.49 -2.99
CA VAL A 58 2.08 -17.15 -1.67
C VAL A 58 3.48 -17.69 -1.40
N ASP A 59 4.15 -18.24 -2.42
CA ASP A 59 5.52 -18.74 -2.30
C ASP A 59 6.53 -17.60 -2.04
N ASP A 60 6.32 -16.44 -2.64
CA ASP A 60 7.10 -15.23 -2.34
C ASP A 60 6.93 -14.83 -0.86
N CYS A 61 5.69 -14.80 -0.37
CA CYS A 61 5.41 -14.50 1.03
C CYS A 61 6.11 -15.50 1.98
N ALA A 62 6.04 -16.78 1.68
CA ALA A 62 6.70 -17.82 2.47
C ALA A 62 8.24 -17.70 2.45
N ARG A 63 8.83 -17.33 1.30
CA ARG A 63 10.27 -17.09 1.17
C ARG A 63 10.70 -15.88 2.00
N VAL A 64 9.96 -14.79 1.89
CA VAL A 64 10.24 -13.56 2.64
C VAL A 64 10.07 -13.79 4.14
N SER A 65 9.03 -14.52 4.58
CA SER A 65 8.81 -14.84 5.99
C SER A 65 10.03 -15.52 6.60
N ARG A 66 10.53 -16.58 5.97
CA ARG A 66 11.72 -17.31 6.46
C ARG A 66 12.97 -16.45 6.58
N GLN A 67 13.21 -15.57 5.59
CA GLN A 67 14.39 -14.69 5.61
C GLN A 67 14.26 -13.58 6.66
N LEU A 68 13.07 -13.08 6.87
CA LEU A 68 12.82 -12.05 7.89
C LEU A 68 12.85 -12.62 9.31
N GLU A 69 12.40 -13.86 9.53
CA GLU A 69 12.48 -14.51 10.84
C GLU A 69 13.91 -14.50 11.39
N GLU A 70 14.91 -14.84 10.57
CA GLU A 70 16.33 -14.80 10.97
C GLU A 70 16.78 -13.40 11.45
N VAL A 71 16.31 -12.35 10.77
CA VAL A 71 16.65 -10.96 11.09
C VAL A 71 15.88 -10.47 12.32
N LEU A 72 14.61 -10.83 12.42
CA LEU A 72 13.70 -10.36 13.46
C LEU A 72 13.96 -11.07 14.80
N ASP A 73 14.36 -12.34 14.79
CA ASP A 73 14.71 -13.09 16.01
C ASP A 73 15.97 -12.53 16.69
N ALA A 74 16.86 -11.91 15.90
CA ALA A 74 18.03 -11.21 16.43
C ALA A 74 17.68 -9.78 16.92
N TRP A 75 16.47 -9.28 16.69
CA TRP A 75 16.09 -7.90 17.00
C TRP A 75 15.71 -7.72 18.47
N GLN A 76 16.48 -6.90 19.17
CA GLN A 76 16.16 -6.53 20.55
C GLN A 76 15.00 -5.55 20.57
N GLY A 77 13.89 -5.92 21.17
CA GLY A 77 12.70 -5.07 21.30
C GLY A 77 11.43 -5.66 20.69
N LEU A 78 11.53 -6.76 19.97
CA LEU A 78 10.37 -7.58 19.64
C LEU A 78 10.04 -8.50 20.81
N PRO A 79 8.76 -8.61 21.21
CA PRO A 79 8.34 -9.56 22.24
C PRO A 79 8.59 -10.99 21.75
N SER A 80 8.98 -11.87 22.66
CA SER A 80 9.10 -13.30 22.37
C SER A 80 7.75 -13.88 21.94
N GLY A 81 7.75 -14.77 20.95
CA GLY A 81 6.54 -15.42 20.46
C GLY A 81 5.64 -14.51 19.61
N TYR A 82 6.19 -13.48 18.99
CA TYR A 82 5.46 -12.72 17.99
C TYR A 82 5.06 -13.60 16.79
N ILE A 83 3.96 -13.23 16.15
CA ILE A 83 3.51 -13.87 14.92
C ILE A 83 3.88 -12.94 13.76
N LEU A 84 4.62 -13.48 12.79
CA LEU A 84 4.94 -12.78 11.56
C LEU A 84 3.87 -13.10 10.50
N GLU A 85 3.11 -12.09 10.06
CA GLU A 85 2.16 -12.20 8.96
C GLU A 85 2.74 -11.46 7.73
N VAL A 86 3.02 -12.20 6.66
CA VAL A 86 3.48 -11.64 5.37
C VAL A 86 2.40 -11.83 4.33
N SER A 87 2.02 -10.75 3.65
CA SER A 87 0.96 -10.78 2.64
C SER A 87 1.20 -9.76 1.52
N SER A 88 0.49 -9.93 0.39
CA SER A 88 0.39 -8.89 -0.62
C SER A 88 -0.54 -7.76 -0.14
N PRO A 89 -0.40 -6.53 -0.67
CA PRO A 89 -1.32 -5.43 -0.34
C PRO A 89 -2.72 -5.61 -0.96
N GLY A 90 -2.89 -6.58 -1.86
CA GLY A 90 -4.10 -6.74 -2.64
C GLY A 90 -4.29 -5.62 -3.67
N VAL A 91 -5.50 -5.52 -4.23
CA VAL A 91 -5.83 -4.53 -5.27
C VAL A 91 -5.94 -3.10 -4.72
N GLU A 92 -6.22 -2.93 -3.44
CA GLU A 92 -6.34 -1.64 -2.76
C GLU A 92 -5.03 -1.27 -2.05
N ARG A 93 -3.96 -1.12 -2.83
CA ARG A 93 -2.63 -0.79 -2.30
C ARG A 93 -2.65 0.52 -1.51
N PRO A 94 -2.24 0.54 -0.23
CA PRO A 94 -2.08 1.78 0.53
C PRO A 94 -0.96 2.64 -0.04
N LEU A 95 -1.15 3.96 0.00
CA LEU A 95 -0.18 4.97 -0.43
C LEU A 95 0.36 5.66 0.82
N ARG A 96 1.61 5.41 1.19
CA ARG A 96 2.21 5.92 2.43
C ARG A 96 3.41 6.82 2.17
N LYS A 97 4.36 6.37 1.36
CA LYS A 97 5.59 7.09 1.05
C LYS A 97 5.37 7.98 -0.18
N ARG A 98 6.16 9.03 -0.32
CA ARG A 98 6.10 9.94 -1.48
C ARG A 98 6.14 9.16 -2.80
N ARG A 99 7.04 8.19 -2.91
CA ARG A 99 7.17 7.31 -4.08
C ARG A 99 5.88 6.57 -4.48
N ASP A 100 5.02 6.24 -3.50
CA ASP A 100 3.75 5.56 -3.78
C ASP A 100 2.78 6.48 -4.50
N PHE A 101 2.73 7.75 -4.06
CA PHE A 101 1.91 8.77 -4.73
C PHE A 101 2.47 9.12 -6.10
N GLU A 102 3.79 9.25 -6.26
CA GLU A 102 4.42 9.51 -7.56
C GLU A 102 4.08 8.42 -8.58
N ARG A 103 4.07 7.16 -8.18
CA ARG A 103 3.65 6.02 -9.00
C ARG A 103 2.13 5.95 -9.24
N ALA A 104 1.35 6.61 -8.39
CA ALA A 104 -0.10 6.66 -8.48
C ALA A 104 -0.62 7.83 -9.32
N VAL A 105 0.26 8.69 -9.85
CA VAL A 105 -0.16 9.81 -10.73
C VAL A 105 -0.90 9.27 -11.94
N GLY A 106 -2.04 9.88 -12.27
CA GLY A 106 -2.96 9.45 -13.31
C GLY A 106 -3.94 8.34 -12.89
N ARG A 107 -3.83 7.81 -11.67
CA ARG A 107 -4.69 6.74 -11.16
C ARG A 107 -5.72 7.29 -10.17
N GLU A 108 -6.83 6.56 -10.03
CA GLU A 108 -7.87 6.87 -9.05
C GLU A 108 -7.39 6.47 -7.65
N ILE A 109 -7.54 7.40 -6.69
CA ILE A 109 -7.16 7.22 -5.29
C ILE A 109 -8.32 7.56 -4.39
N ALA A 110 -8.37 6.90 -3.23
CA ALA A 110 -9.26 7.25 -2.13
C ALA A 110 -8.43 7.81 -0.98
N LEU A 111 -8.86 8.96 -0.46
CA LEU A 111 -8.23 9.68 0.64
C LEU A 111 -9.17 9.74 1.83
N HIS A 112 -8.62 9.60 3.03
CA HIS A 112 -9.32 9.84 4.29
C HIS A 112 -8.48 10.80 5.14
N GLY A 113 -9.06 11.93 5.53
CA GLY A 113 -8.40 12.95 6.34
C GLY A 113 -8.57 12.75 7.84
N TYR A 114 -7.66 13.31 8.62
CA TYR A 114 -7.87 13.51 10.05
C TYR A 114 -9.06 14.46 10.28
N GLU A 115 -9.12 15.52 9.48
CA GLU A 115 -10.18 16.54 9.40
C GLU A 115 -10.75 16.61 7.98
N PRO A 116 -11.80 17.41 7.71
CA PRO A 116 -12.30 17.61 6.36
C PRO A 116 -11.20 18.06 5.39
N LEU A 117 -11.00 17.34 4.30
CA LEU A 117 -9.96 17.57 3.31
C LEU A 117 -10.36 18.67 2.32
N ALA A 118 -11.57 18.57 1.78
CA ALA A 118 -12.15 19.55 0.88
C ALA A 118 -13.68 19.48 0.94
N ARG A 119 -14.35 20.61 0.71
CA ARG A 119 -15.84 20.72 0.68
C ARG A 119 -16.53 20.13 1.90
N GLY A 120 -15.89 20.16 3.06
CA GLY A 120 -16.42 19.58 4.30
C GLY A 120 -16.38 18.05 4.40
N ALA A 121 -15.82 17.35 3.40
CA ALA A 121 -15.74 15.90 3.38
C ALA A 121 -14.40 15.39 3.94
N LYS A 122 -14.45 14.43 4.87
CA LYS A 122 -13.28 13.69 5.37
C LYS A 122 -12.81 12.59 4.41
N ARG A 123 -13.66 12.16 3.49
CA ARG A 123 -13.34 11.14 2.48
C ARG A 123 -13.51 11.74 1.09
N LEU A 124 -12.51 11.53 0.25
CA LEU A 124 -12.52 11.97 -1.13
C LEU A 124 -12.01 10.85 -2.02
N GLU A 125 -12.62 10.72 -3.20
CA GLU A 125 -12.10 9.89 -4.28
C GLU A 125 -11.87 10.78 -5.51
N GLY A 126 -10.82 10.47 -6.27
CA GLY A 126 -10.50 11.20 -7.47
C GLY A 126 -9.20 10.74 -8.10
N VAL A 127 -8.86 11.33 -9.23
CA VAL A 127 -7.64 11.03 -9.98
C VAL A 127 -6.50 11.90 -9.43
N LEU A 128 -5.42 11.27 -9.02
CA LEU A 128 -4.20 11.97 -8.60
C LEU A 128 -3.51 12.59 -9.81
N LEU A 129 -3.39 13.89 -9.83
CA LEU A 129 -2.75 14.64 -10.93
C LEU A 129 -1.25 14.85 -10.70
N GLY A 130 -0.83 14.90 -9.45
CA GLY A 130 0.57 15.11 -9.12
C GLY A 130 0.77 15.50 -7.65
N LEU A 131 2.05 15.70 -7.31
CA LEU A 131 2.50 16.19 -6.01
C LEU A 131 3.20 17.53 -6.23
N GLU A 132 2.95 18.49 -5.33
CA GLU A 132 3.57 19.81 -5.32
C GLU A 132 4.24 20.07 -3.97
N GLY A 133 5.37 20.75 -3.99
CA GLY A 133 6.11 21.08 -2.78
C GLY A 133 6.90 19.88 -2.22
N SER A 134 7.42 20.09 -1.01
CA SER A 134 8.19 19.08 -0.29
C SER A 134 8.04 19.26 1.22
N GLY A 135 8.37 18.20 1.98
CA GLY A 135 8.29 18.21 3.44
C GLY A 135 6.89 18.54 3.94
N GLY A 136 6.78 19.39 4.95
CA GLY A 136 5.51 19.76 5.57
C GLY A 136 4.54 20.56 4.67
N ALA A 137 5.02 21.12 3.56
CA ALA A 137 4.22 21.88 2.59
C ALA A 137 3.77 21.01 1.38
N GLU A 138 4.08 19.72 1.37
CA GLU A 138 3.72 18.81 0.29
C GLU A 138 2.20 18.71 0.13
N ARG A 139 1.74 18.84 -1.12
CA ARG A 139 0.31 18.79 -1.49
C ARG A 139 0.08 17.78 -2.60
N LEU A 140 -1.05 17.10 -2.52
CA LEU A 140 -1.58 16.26 -3.59
C LEU A 140 -2.58 17.09 -4.42
N ARG A 141 -2.39 17.15 -5.73
CA ARG A 141 -3.41 17.67 -6.65
C ARG A 141 -4.29 16.50 -7.07
N VAL A 142 -5.58 16.64 -6.82
CA VAL A 142 -6.57 15.60 -7.09
C VAL A 142 -7.71 16.19 -7.90
N ARG A 143 -8.07 15.52 -9.01
CA ARG A 143 -9.26 15.84 -9.78
C ARG A 143 -10.42 15.01 -9.26
N LEU A 144 -11.45 15.69 -8.82
CA LEU A 144 -12.68 15.09 -8.32
C LEU A 144 -13.60 14.59 -9.47
N PRO A 145 -14.61 13.75 -9.18
CA PRO A 145 -15.54 13.26 -10.21
C PRO A 145 -16.28 14.36 -10.98
N ASP A 146 -16.51 15.52 -10.36
CA ASP A 146 -17.12 16.70 -10.99
C ASP A 146 -16.13 17.54 -11.82
N GLN A 147 -14.95 17.02 -12.11
CA GLN A 147 -13.85 17.64 -12.85
C GLN A 147 -13.18 18.83 -12.16
N SER A 148 -13.60 19.22 -10.95
CA SER A 148 -12.87 20.23 -10.18
C SER A 148 -11.57 19.67 -9.63
N GLU A 149 -10.57 20.54 -9.47
CA GLU A 149 -9.28 20.18 -8.89
C GLU A 149 -9.15 20.75 -7.47
N VAL A 150 -8.59 19.96 -6.58
CA VAL A 150 -8.30 20.34 -5.20
C VAL A 150 -6.86 20.03 -4.89
N ALA A 151 -6.23 20.91 -4.07
CA ALA A 151 -4.89 20.71 -3.53
C ALA A 151 -5.00 20.37 -2.05
N ILE A 152 -4.59 19.16 -1.66
CA ILE A 152 -4.73 18.63 -0.30
C ILE A 152 -3.36 18.50 0.32
N LEU A 153 -3.17 19.09 1.51
CA LEU A 153 -1.94 18.91 2.28
C LEU A 153 -1.73 17.43 2.63
N ARG A 154 -0.54 16.92 2.35
CA ARG A 154 -0.18 15.54 2.65
C ARG A 154 -0.32 15.21 4.14
N SER A 155 0.03 16.15 5.01
CA SER A 155 -0.10 16.01 6.48
C SER A 155 -1.54 15.95 6.97
N ALA A 156 -2.52 16.42 6.20
CA ALA A 156 -3.94 16.31 6.53
C ALA A 156 -4.53 14.92 6.25
N ILE A 157 -3.79 14.07 5.51
CA ILE A 157 -4.26 12.77 5.07
C ILE A 157 -3.88 11.70 6.09
N ALA A 158 -4.89 11.07 6.68
CA ALA A 158 -4.74 9.96 7.61
C ALA A 158 -4.49 8.62 6.88
N LYS A 159 -5.23 8.40 5.77
CA LYS A 159 -5.10 7.18 4.95
C LYS A 159 -5.29 7.54 3.48
N ALA A 160 -4.50 6.89 2.62
CA ALA A 160 -4.64 6.94 1.18
C ALA A 160 -4.46 5.54 0.59
N LYS A 161 -5.23 5.22 -0.45
CA LYS A 161 -5.11 3.95 -1.17
C LYS A 161 -5.46 4.12 -2.65
N LEU A 162 -4.93 3.23 -3.49
CA LEU A 162 -5.41 3.09 -4.86
C LEU A 162 -6.84 2.56 -4.85
N VAL A 163 -7.67 3.10 -5.74
CA VAL A 163 -9.00 2.55 -6.04
C VAL A 163 -8.86 1.66 -7.27
N PHE A 164 -9.30 0.43 -7.14
CA PHE A 164 -9.38 -0.50 -8.25
C PHE A 164 -10.85 -0.71 -8.61
N ARG A 165 -11.23 -0.30 -9.81
CA ARG A 165 -12.56 -0.62 -10.35
C ARG A 165 -12.43 -1.79 -11.30
N TRP A 166 -13.15 -2.85 -11.04
CA TRP A 166 -13.32 -3.92 -12.02
C TRP A 166 -14.11 -3.35 -13.19
N ASP A 167 -13.45 -3.23 -14.33
CA ASP A 167 -14.16 -2.93 -15.56
C ASP A 167 -14.89 -4.22 -15.99
N GLU A 168 -16.21 -4.22 -15.95
CA GLU A 168 -17.02 -5.38 -16.35
C GLU A 168 -16.78 -5.81 -17.82
N ARG A 169 -16.01 -5.01 -18.58
CA ARG A 169 -15.63 -5.26 -19.97
C ARG A 169 -14.29 -5.95 -20.19
N GLY A 170 -13.56 -6.30 -19.12
CA GLY A 170 -12.20 -6.83 -19.19
C GLY A 170 -12.05 -8.26 -18.66
N ARG A 171 -12.71 -9.26 -19.22
CA ARG A 171 -12.14 -10.61 -19.22
C ARG A 171 -11.02 -10.63 -20.27
N PRO A 172 -9.73 -10.84 -19.91
CA PRO A 172 -8.70 -11.09 -20.91
C PRO A 172 -8.96 -12.51 -21.46
N GLY A 173 -9.43 -12.63 -22.68
CA GLY A 173 -9.46 -13.94 -23.31
C GLY A 173 -10.60 -14.30 -24.24
N GLU A 174 -11.31 -13.38 -24.86
CA GLU A 174 -12.10 -13.74 -26.05
C GLU A 174 -11.72 -12.87 -27.25
N ARG A 175 -10.65 -13.28 -27.94
CA ARG A 175 -10.51 -12.93 -29.35
C ARG A 175 -11.66 -13.61 -30.08
N ARG A 176 -12.70 -12.84 -30.42
CA ARG A 176 -13.68 -13.26 -31.42
C ARG A 176 -12.91 -13.59 -32.71
N SER A 177 -12.78 -14.88 -33.01
CA SER A 177 -12.43 -15.32 -34.33
C SER A 177 -13.52 -14.83 -35.29
N GLN A 178 -13.19 -13.83 -36.07
CA GLN A 178 -13.97 -13.51 -37.27
C GLN A 178 -13.88 -14.71 -38.21
N ARG A 179 -14.88 -15.54 -38.20
CA ARG A 179 -15.12 -16.45 -39.31
C ARG A 179 -15.50 -15.60 -40.51
N SER A 180 -14.56 -15.44 -41.39
CA SER A 180 -14.80 -15.06 -42.77
C SER A 180 -15.67 -16.11 -43.43
N SER A 181 -16.95 -15.83 -43.63
CA SER A 181 -17.74 -16.55 -44.59
C SER A 181 -17.34 -16.03 -45.97
N ARG A 182 -16.71 -16.90 -46.74
CA ARG A 182 -16.62 -16.76 -48.18
C ARG A 182 -17.54 -17.82 -48.78
N GLU A 183 -18.49 -17.31 -49.44
CA GLU A 183 -19.17 -17.94 -50.55
C GLU A 183 -18.32 -17.87 -51.82
#